data_b244e51c18e46a9428c2f51ef43cfce9
#
_entry.id   b244e51c18e46a9428c2f51ef43cfce9
#
_cell.length_a   1.000
_cell.length_b   1.000
_cell.length_c   1.000
_cell.angle_alpha   90.00
_cell.angle_beta   90.00
_cell.angle_gamma   90.00
#
_symmetry.space_group_name_H-M   'P 1'
#
loop_
_entity.id
_entity.type
_entity.pdbx_description
1 polymer ?
#
loop_
_entity_poly.entity_id
_entity_poly.type
_entity_poly.pdbx_seq_one_letter_code
_entity_poly.pdbx_strand_id
1 'polypeptide(L)'
;ISGNALNAELEKPDESKDGEFAVYQKKLIAYVAGEQYVMYFDETDTKTETEIDDGVEEVEISSKVTGVLVKGEYVFEVSGKYETEREGTEIETEMEFVTRSFDTPDNYVKVEQAVESDEIEYEYSIYENGRLVSKTKVEWEDPEFEDDDDDKGLTMQFKSDSGDGYSKTKYHVIKDKNNRLRVTYKTDSERGSFFIQQTETENIYTYENGYEE
;
A
#
# COMPACT_ATOMS: atom_id res chain seq x y z
N ILE A 1 13.46 -8.42 -6.82
CA ILE A 1 12.11 -8.67 -6.28
C ILE A 1 11.19 -8.22 -7.40
N SER A 2 10.65 -9.16 -8.18
CA SER A 2 9.50 -8.83 -9.01
C SER A 2 8.39 -8.52 -8.01
N GLY A 3 8.19 -7.24 -7.73
CA GLY A 3 7.00 -6.77 -7.06
C GLY A 3 5.84 -7.26 -7.91
N ASN A 4 5.17 -8.33 -7.47
CA ASN A 4 3.82 -8.52 -7.87
C ASN A 4 3.09 -7.32 -7.27
N ALA A 5 3.02 -6.24 -8.03
CA ALA A 5 1.95 -5.28 -7.89
C ALA A 5 0.71 -6.12 -7.62
N LEU A 6 -0.06 -5.79 -6.61
CA LEU A 6 -1.34 -6.42 -6.35
C LEU A 6 -2.01 -6.62 -7.72
N ASN A 7 -2.09 -7.88 -8.20
CA ASN A 7 -2.81 -8.18 -9.42
C ASN A 7 -4.27 -7.92 -9.12
N ALA A 8 -4.65 -6.66 -9.26
CA ALA A 8 -6.00 -6.20 -9.03
C ALA A 8 -6.66 -6.02 -10.38
N GLU A 9 -7.74 -6.73 -10.61
CA GLU A 9 -8.54 -6.64 -11.83
C GLU A 9 -9.82 -5.88 -11.51
N LEU A 10 -10.01 -4.72 -12.18
CA LEU A 10 -11.23 -3.95 -12.08
C LEU A 10 -12.24 -4.43 -13.13
N GLU A 11 -13.38 -4.87 -12.67
CA GLU A 11 -14.47 -5.40 -13.49
C GLU A 11 -15.80 -4.72 -13.16
N LYS A 12 -16.81 -4.98 -14.00
CA LYS A 12 -18.20 -4.73 -13.67
C LYS A 12 -18.80 -6.00 -13.05
N PRO A 13 -19.54 -5.92 -11.93
CA PRO A 13 -20.25 -7.04 -11.37
C PRO A 13 -21.21 -7.71 -12.37
N ASP A 14 -21.32 -9.05 -12.32
CA ASP A 14 -22.16 -9.86 -13.18
C ASP A 14 -23.26 -10.52 -12.34
N GLU A 15 -24.52 -10.22 -12.64
CA GLU A 15 -25.69 -10.75 -11.90
C GLU A 15 -25.71 -12.27 -11.77
N SER A 16 -25.15 -12.99 -12.75
CA SER A 16 -25.14 -14.44 -12.74
C SER A 16 -24.06 -15.06 -11.85
N LYS A 17 -23.02 -14.28 -11.49
CA LYS A 17 -21.85 -14.74 -10.73
C LYS A 17 -21.76 -14.12 -9.35
N ASP A 18 -22.11 -12.84 -9.24
CA ASP A 18 -21.89 -12.03 -8.06
C ASP A 18 -23.13 -11.92 -7.16
N GLY A 19 -24.29 -12.45 -7.60
CA GLY A 19 -25.49 -12.56 -6.80
C GLY A 19 -25.96 -11.21 -6.24
N GLU A 20 -26.10 -11.12 -4.90
CA GLU A 20 -26.55 -9.91 -4.22
C GLU A 20 -25.58 -8.72 -4.37
N PHE A 21 -24.30 -9.00 -4.65
CA PHE A 21 -23.29 -7.94 -4.84
C PHE A 21 -23.31 -7.33 -6.25
N ALA A 22 -24.08 -7.86 -7.17
CA ALA A 22 -24.24 -7.30 -8.52
C ALA A 22 -24.93 -5.93 -8.54
N VAL A 23 -25.45 -5.46 -7.42
CA VAL A 23 -26.03 -4.11 -7.26
C VAL A 23 -24.98 -3.01 -7.29
N TYR A 24 -23.72 -3.31 -7.00
CA TYR A 24 -22.61 -2.36 -7.02
C TYR A 24 -22.18 -2.04 -8.46
N GLN A 25 -21.58 -0.87 -8.66
CA GLN A 25 -21.12 -0.40 -9.98
C GLN A 25 -19.81 -1.02 -10.40
N LYS A 26 -18.91 -1.32 -9.43
CA LYS A 26 -17.55 -1.76 -9.66
C LYS A 26 -17.20 -2.98 -8.80
N LYS A 27 -16.30 -3.79 -9.32
CA LYS A 27 -15.76 -4.97 -8.66
C LYS A 27 -14.24 -4.99 -8.86
N LEU A 28 -13.52 -5.12 -7.77
CA LEU A 28 -12.06 -5.27 -7.75
C LEU A 28 -11.71 -6.64 -7.20
N ILE A 29 -10.93 -7.43 -7.94
CA ILE A 29 -10.43 -8.72 -7.50
C ILE A 29 -8.94 -8.57 -7.21
N ALA A 30 -8.52 -8.95 -6.00
CA ALA A 30 -7.13 -8.94 -5.60
C ALA A 30 -6.74 -10.28 -4.97
N TYR A 31 -5.47 -10.65 -5.13
CA TYR A 31 -4.90 -11.84 -4.52
C TYR A 31 -3.78 -11.42 -3.57
N VAL A 32 -3.94 -11.74 -2.28
CA VAL A 32 -2.96 -11.45 -1.23
C VAL A 32 -2.55 -12.76 -0.56
N ALA A 33 -1.26 -13.08 -0.60
CA ALA A 33 -0.72 -14.33 -0.05
C ALA A 33 -1.44 -15.60 -0.54
N GLY A 34 -1.93 -15.59 -1.80
CA GLY A 34 -2.65 -16.70 -2.41
C GLY A 34 -4.14 -16.77 -2.08
N GLU A 35 -4.65 -15.88 -1.24
CA GLU A 35 -6.08 -15.75 -0.94
C GLU A 35 -6.74 -14.67 -1.79
N GLN A 36 -7.95 -14.96 -2.27
CA GLN A 36 -8.73 -14.02 -3.07
C GLN A 36 -9.54 -13.08 -2.16
N TYR A 37 -9.48 -11.81 -2.51
CA TYR A 37 -10.30 -10.75 -1.95
C TYR A 37 -11.11 -10.12 -3.08
N VAL A 38 -12.39 -9.90 -2.87
CA VAL A 38 -13.26 -9.24 -3.86
C VAL A 38 -13.93 -8.05 -3.20
N MET A 39 -13.68 -6.87 -3.72
CA MET A 39 -14.32 -5.64 -3.28
C MET A 39 -15.40 -5.25 -4.29
N TYR A 40 -16.64 -5.06 -3.82
CA TYR A 40 -17.75 -4.52 -4.60
C TYR A 40 -18.05 -3.13 -4.08
N PHE A 41 -18.11 -2.13 -4.97
CA PHE A 41 -18.23 -0.76 -4.51
C PHE A 41 -18.88 0.17 -5.53
N ASP A 42 -19.39 1.28 -5.00
CA ASP A 42 -19.85 2.43 -5.74
C ASP A 42 -18.92 3.61 -5.48
N GLU A 43 -18.71 4.41 -6.51
CA GLU A 43 -18.14 5.75 -6.39
C GLU A 43 -19.30 6.76 -6.45
N THR A 44 -19.35 7.61 -5.45
CA THR A 44 -20.41 8.61 -5.28
C THR A 44 -19.80 9.97 -4.95
N ASP A 45 -20.63 11.01 -5.01
CA ASP A 45 -20.23 12.39 -4.69
C ASP A 45 -18.99 12.86 -5.47
N THR A 46 -18.84 12.40 -6.72
CA THR A 46 -17.70 12.79 -7.58
C THR A 46 -17.68 14.29 -7.79
N LYS A 47 -16.55 14.91 -7.46
CA LYS A 47 -16.25 16.32 -7.70
C LYS A 47 -15.11 16.42 -8.67
N THR A 48 -15.13 17.47 -9.48
CA THR A 48 -14.02 17.83 -10.35
C THR A 48 -13.70 19.29 -10.10
N GLU A 49 -12.48 19.57 -9.72
CA GLU A 49 -11.94 20.92 -9.56
C GLU A 49 -10.88 21.12 -10.65
N THR A 50 -10.82 22.34 -11.19
CA THR A 50 -9.84 22.67 -12.24
C THR A 50 -9.25 24.03 -11.89
N GLU A 51 -7.95 24.07 -11.78
CA GLU A 51 -7.18 25.27 -11.53
C GLU A 51 -6.16 25.49 -12.66
N ILE A 52 -5.64 26.69 -12.76
CA ILE A 52 -4.54 27.01 -13.68
C ILE A 52 -3.48 27.71 -12.83
N ASP A 53 -2.35 27.05 -12.63
CA ASP A 53 -1.20 27.65 -11.98
C ASP A 53 -0.03 27.78 -12.96
N ASP A 54 0.56 28.96 -13.03
CA ASP A 54 1.65 29.33 -13.96
C ASP A 54 1.44 28.90 -15.45
N GLY A 55 0.16 28.74 -15.85
CA GLY A 55 -0.24 28.37 -17.21
C GLY A 55 -0.32 26.87 -17.45
N VAL A 56 -0.16 26.06 -16.43
CA VAL A 56 -0.41 24.61 -16.42
C VAL A 56 -1.82 24.36 -15.87
N GLU A 57 -2.58 23.50 -16.52
CA GLU A 57 -3.91 23.09 -16.07
C GLU A 57 -3.74 21.92 -15.08
N GLU A 58 -4.28 22.12 -13.88
CA GLU A 58 -4.42 21.11 -12.84
C GLU A 58 -5.89 20.68 -12.76
N VAL A 59 -6.12 19.38 -12.77
CA VAL A 59 -7.46 18.79 -12.67
C VAL A 59 -7.47 17.77 -11.55
N GLU A 60 -8.21 18.07 -10.48
CA GLU A 60 -8.49 17.16 -9.38
C GLU A 60 -9.86 16.50 -9.55
N ILE A 61 -9.93 15.19 -9.38
CA ILE A 61 -11.17 14.41 -9.36
C ILE A 61 -11.20 13.63 -8.03
N SER A 62 -12.17 13.94 -7.19
CA SER A 62 -12.37 13.22 -5.92
C SER A 62 -13.73 12.54 -5.88
N SER A 63 -13.78 11.34 -5.27
CA SER A 63 -14.98 10.52 -5.12
C SER A 63 -15.00 9.85 -3.76
N LYS A 64 -16.21 9.64 -3.22
CA LYS A 64 -16.41 8.73 -2.09
C LYS A 64 -16.57 7.31 -2.58
N VAL A 65 -15.98 6.36 -1.86
CA VAL A 65 -16.10 4.92 -2.09
C VAL A 65 -16.92 4.31 -0.97
N THR A 66 -17.96 3.55 -1.32
CA THR A 66 -18.77 2.78 -0.37
C THR A 66 -19.07 1.41 -0.94
N GLY A 67 -18.98 0.36 -0.11
CA GLY A 67 -19.17 -0.99 -0.61
C GLY A 67 -18.91 -2.07 0.43
N VAL A 68 -18.53 -3.23 -0.07
CA VAL A 68 -18.18 -4.39 0.74
C VAL A 68 -16.93 -5.09 0.22
N LEU A 69 -16.13 -5.64 1.15
CA LEU A 69 -15.02 -6.54 0.86
C LEU A 69 -15.42 -7.97 1.25
N VAL A 70 -15.29 -8.89 0.31
CA VAL A 70 -15.63 -10.31 0.51
C VAL A 70 -14.34 -11.13 0.53
N LYS A 71 -14.17 -11.93 1.58
CA LYS A 71 -13.10 -12.93 1.72
C LYS A 71 -13.70 -14.26 2.14
N GLY A 72 -13.84 -15.18 1.19
CA GLY A 72 -14.53 -16.46 1.44
C GLY A 72 -15.98 -16.23 1.88
N GLU A 73 -16.31 -16.64 3.11
CA GLU A 73 -17.65 -16.45 3.70
C GLU A 73 -17.78 -15.13 4.51
N TYR A 74 -16.69 -14.36 4.65
CA TYR A 74 -16.70 -13.13 5.41
C TYR A 74 -16.97 -11.93 4.51
N VAL A 75 -17.82 -11.04 5.00
CA VAL A 75 -18.18 -9.77 4.35
C VAL A 75 -17.90 -8.63 5.32
N PHE A 76 -17.19 -7.62 4.84
CA PHE A 76 -16.82 -6.43 5.60
C PHE A 76 -17.39 -5.19 4.92
N GLU A 77 -17.82 -4.21 5.69
CA GLU A 77 -18.17 -2.90 5.17
C GLU A 77 -16.92 -2.18 4.68
N VAL A 78 -17.02 -1.50 3.53
CA VAL A 78 -15.96 -0.63 2.99
C VAL A 78 -16.49 0.79 2.85
N SER A 79 -15.72 1.74 3.34
CA SER A 79 -15.95 3.17 3.12
C SER A 79 -14.63 3.91 2.96
N GLY A 80 -14.58 4.89 2.06
CA GLY A 80 -13.35 5.61 1.80
C GLY A 80 -13.49 6.75 0.79
N LYS A 81 -12.37 7.20 0.28
CA LYS A 81 -12.27 8.18 -0.81
C LYS A 81 -11.21 7.74 -1.82
N TYR A 82 -11.37 8.22 -3.02
CA TYR A 82 -10.44 8.09 -4.12
C TYR A 82 -10.24 9.47 -4.74
N GLU A 83 -9.01 9.83 -5.02
CA GLU A 83 -8.63 11.12 -5.57
C GLU A 83 -7.61 10.90 -6.68
N THR A 84 -7.75 11.67 -7.75
CA THR A 84 -6.77 11.71 -8.84
C THR A 84 -6.53 13.16 -9.18
N GLU A 85 -5.28 13.55 -9.12
CA GLU A 85 -4.80 14.85 -9.56
C GLU A 85 -4.00 14.68 -10.85
N ARG A 86 -4.19 15.60 -11.76
CA ARG A 86 -3.43 15.67 -13.00
C ARG A 86 -2.91 17.08 -13.20
N GLU A 87 -1.59 17.22 -13.21
CA GLU A 87 -0.89 18.42 -13.56
C GLU A 87 -0.05 18.19 -14.84
N GLY A 88 -0.48 18.74 -15.96
CA GLY A 88 0.19 18.53 -17.25
C GLY A 88 0.25 17.05 -17.65
N THR A 89 1.42 16.43 -17.52
CA THR A 89 1.66 14.99 -17.80
C THR A 89 1.77 14.14 -16.53
N GLU A 90 1.86 14.76 -15.39
CA GLU A 90 1.94 14.07 -14.11
C GLU A 90 0.55 13.68 -13.64
N ILE A 91 0.45 12.51 -13.03
CA ILE A 91 -0.79 11.97 -12.49
C ILE A 91 -0.46 11.43 -11.11
N GLU A 92 -1.11 11.99 -10.11
CA GLU A 92 -1.13 11.47 -8.75
C GLU A 92 -2.46 10.80 -8.47
N THR A 93 -2.43 9.71 -7.74
CA THR A 93 -3.63 8.98 -7.34
C THR A 93 -3.53 8.65 -5.86
N GLU A 94 -4.50 9.10 -5.10
CA GLU A 94 -4.66 8.76 -3.69
C GLU A 94 -5.90 7.89 -3.47
N MET A 95 -5.77 6.89 -2.62
CA MET A 95 -6.87 6.05 -2.18
C MET A 95 -6.78 5.82 -0.68
N GLU A 96 -7.86 6.12 0.01
CA GLU A 96 -8.02 5.80 1.42
C GLU A 96 -9.31 5.01 1.60
N PHE A 97 -9.24 3.86 2.25
CA PHE A 97 -10.44 3.14 2.63
C PHE A 97 -10.30 2.43 3.97
N VAL A 98 -11.44 2.24 4.62
CA VAL A 98 -11.58 1.51 5.88
C VAL A 98 -12.47 0.30 5.64
N THR A 99 -12.00 -0.88 6.05
CA THR A 99 -12.80 -2.10 6.09
C THR A 99 -13.16 -2.44 7.53
N ARG A 100 -14.47 -2.67 7.79
CA ARG A 100 -15.00 -2.93 9.12
C ARG A 100 -15.82 -4.20 9.17
N SER A 101 -15.76 -4.90 10.30
CA SER A 101 -16.71 -5.95 10.61
C SER A 101 -18.06 -5.32 10.95
N PHE A 102 -19.17 -5.88 10.43
CA PHE A 102 -20.51 -5.44 10.79
C PHE A 102 -20.83 -5.69 12.28
N ASP A 103 -20.29 -6.78 12.85
CA ASP A 103 -20.55 -7.16 14.25
C ASP A 103 -19.72 -6.38 15.25
N THR A 104 -18.53 -5.94 14.85
CA THR A 104 -17.55 -5.25 15.71
C THR A 104 -16.97 -4.04 14.98
N PRO A 105 -17.72 -2.94 14.82
CA PRO A 105 -17.31 -1.79 13.99
C PRO A 105 -16.06 -1.06 14.53
N ASP A 106 -15.72 -1.24 15.80
CA ASP A 106 -14.49 -0.70 16.39
C ASP A 106 -13.24 -1.51 16.01
N ASN A 107 -13.42 -2.68 15.38
CA ASN A 107 -12.35 -3.47 14.77
C ASN A 107 -12.36 -3.19 13.28
N TYR A 108 -11.33 -2.52 12.81
CA TYR A 108 -11.23 -2.12 11.41
C TYR A 108 -9.79 -2.09 10.93
N VAL A 109 -9.67 -2.13 9.63
CA VAL A 109 -8.41 -1.92 8.92
C VAL A 109 -8.54 -0.67 8.08
N LYS A 110 -7.57 0.22 8.19
CA LYS A 110 -7.40 1.37 7.32
C LYS A 110 -6.29 1.07 6.32
N VAL A 111 -6.56 1.35 5.05
CA VAL A 111 -5.58 1.24 3.97
C VAL A 111 -5.50 2.59 3.29
N GLU A 112 -4.28 3.06 3.08
CA GLU A 112 -3.96 4.28 2.35
C GLU A 112 -2.96 3.92 1.26
N GLN A 113 -3.14 4.46 0.08
CA GLN A 113 -2.23 4.33 -1.05
C GLN A 113 -2.09 5.68 -1.72
N ALA A 114 -0.86 6.09 -1.98
CA ALA A 114 -0.53 7.18 -2.89
C ALA A 114 0.36 6.62 -4.01
N VAL A 115 0.10 7.05 -5.23
CA VAL A 115 0.87 6.67 -6.42
C VAL A 115 1.15 7.94 -7.21
N GLU A 116 2.41 8.27 -7.30
CA GLU A 116 2.96 9.33 -8.13
C GLU A 116 3.80 8.73 -9.26
N SER A 117 4.40 9.55 -10.10
CA SER A 117 5.19 9.09 -11.24
C SER A 117 6.43 8.28 -10.84
N ASP A 118 7.04 8.60 -9.72
CA ASP A 118 8.31 8.06 -9.21
C ASP A 118 8.21 7.49 -7.79
N GLU A 119 7.06 7.67 -7.12
CA GLU A 119 6.83 7.19 -5.76
C GLU A 119 5.54 6.37 -5.65
N ILE A 120 5.61 5.30 -4.86
CA ILE A 120 4.43 4.53 -4.45
C ILE A 120 4.49 4.35 -2.94
N GLU A 121 3.44 4.81 -2.26
CA GLU A 121 3.27 4.64 -0.84
C GLU A 121 2.06 3.76 -0.53
N TYR A 122 2.25 2.82 0.40
CA TYR A 122 1.17 2.02 1.00
C TYR A 122 1.25 2.11 2.52
N GLU A 123 0.13 2.43 3.14
CA GLU A 123 -0.02 2.36 4.56
C GLU A 123 -1.18 1.42 4.93
N TYR A 124 -0.93 0.56 5.90
CA TYR A 124 -1.87 -0.43 6.39
C TYR A 124 -1.91 -0.38 7.91
N SER A 125 -3.06 -0.03 8.47
CA SER A 125 -3.25 0.17 9.91
C SER A 125 -4.40 -0.70 10.43
N ILE A 126 -4.11 -1.51 11.47
CA ILE A 126 -5.08 -2.38 12.13
C ILE A 126 -5.51 -1.75 13.45
N TYR A 127 -6.81 -1.67 13.66
CA TYR A 127 -7.42 -1.17 14.88
C TYR A 127 -8.26 -2.26 15.54
N GLU A 128 -8.07 -2.46 16.85
CA GLU A 128 -8.89 -3.30 17.69
C GLU A 128 -9.49 -2.46 18.82
N ASN A 129 -10.83 -2.54 18.97
CA ASN A 129 -11.57 -1.71 19.93
C ASN A 129 -11.24 -0.20 19.80
N GLY A 130 -11.10 0.29 18.57
CA GLY A 130 -10.76 1.67 18.26
C GLY A 130 -9.29 2.08 18.55
N ARG A 131 -8.43 1.14 18.96
CA ARG A 131 -7.01 1.40 19.23
C ARG A 131 -6.14 0.84 18.13
N LEU A 132 -5.17 1.62 17.69
CA LEU A 132 -4.16 1.16 16.72
C LEU A 132 -3.31 0.05 17.37
N VAL A 133 -3.32 -1.16 16.80
CA VAL A 133 -2.51 -2.29 17.25
C VAL A 133 -1.35 -2.60 16.31
N SER A 134 -1.50 -2.29 15.04
CA SER A 134 -0.43 -2.48 14.07
C SER A 134 -0.50 -1.45 12.95
N LYS A 135 0.66 -1.00 12.50
CA LYS A 135 0.80 -0.13 11.35
C LYS A 135 2.01 -0.57 10.52
N THR A 136 1.79 -0.71 9.23
CA THR A 136 2.84 -0.97 8.24
C THR A 136 2.80 0.13 7.21
N LYS A 137 3.94 0.75 6.93
CA LYS A 137 4.13 1.66 5.82
C LYS A 137 5.18 1.06 4.89
N VAL A 138 4.89 1.06 3.61
CA VAL A 138 5.81 0.68 2.53
C VAL A 138 5.84 1.83 1.56
N GLU A 139 7.01 2.34 1.29
CA GLU A 139 7.29 3.46 0.41
C GLU A 139 8.36 2.98 -0.57
N TRP A 140 8.09 3.11 -1.84
CA TRP A 140 9.03 2.82 -2.90
C TRP A 140 9.20 4.07 -3.75
N GLU A 141 10.44 4.49 -3.92
CA GLU A 141 10.84 5.64 -4.72
C GLU A 141 11.80 5.17 -5.80
N ASP A 142 11.58 5.57 -7.07
CA ASP A 142 12.40 5.11 -8.19
C ASP A 142 13.80 5.76 -8.12
N PRO A 143 14.86 4.97 -8.02
CA PRO A 143 16.22 5.51 -7.94
C PRO A 143 16.75 6.06 -9.27
N GLU A 144 16.01 5.92 -10.38
CA GLU A 144 16.46 6.37 -11.70
C GLU A 144 16.08 7.85 -12.00
N PHE A 145 15.19 8.46 -11.20
CA PHE A 145 14.59 9.75 -11.54
C PHE A 145 15.35 11.00 -11.09
N GLU A 146 16.29 10.93 -10.14
CA GLU A 146 17.12 12.09 -9.81
C GLU A 146 18.51 11.75 -9.23
N ASP A 147 19.42 12.76 -9.32
CA ASP A 147 20.82 12.71 -8.97
C ASP A 147 21.10 12.54 -7.46
N ASP A 148 22.00 11.61 -7.13
CA ASP A 148 22.88 11.56 -5.94
C ASP A 148 22.25 11.47 -4.52
N ASP A 149 20.97 11.14 -4.32
CA ASP A 149 20.45 10.89 -2.97
C ASP A 149 20.50 9.39 -2.60
N ASP A 150 21.28 9.09 -1.56
CA ASP A 150 21.42 7.76 -0.95
C ASP A 150 20.11 7.25 -0.28
N ASP A 151 19.03 8.05 -0.30
CA ASP A 151 17.78 7.78 0.42
C ASP A 151 16.69 7.10 -0.44
N LYS A 152 16.91 7.01 -1.75
CA LYS A 152 15.95 6.41 -2.70
C LYS A 152 15.95 4.89 -2.64
N GLY A 153 14.79 4.30 -2.83
CA GLY A 153 14.59 2.86 -2.81
C GLY A 153 13.37 2.42 -2.03
N LEU A 154 13.35 1.17 -1.59
CA LEU A 154 12.24 0.61 -0.83
C LEU A 154 12.42 0.89 0.66
N THR A 155 11.51 1.64 1.24
CA THR A 155 11.39 1.83 2.69
C THR A 155 10.20 1.03 3.23
N MET A 156 10.41 0.27 4.29
CA MET A 156 9.36 -0.44 5.01
C MET A 156 9.42 -0.06 6.48
N GLN A 157 8.28 0.36 7.03
CA GLN A 157 8.16 0.68 8.45
C GLN A 157 7.07 -0.19 9.08
N PHE A 158 7.40 -0.77 10.22
CA PHE A 158 6.47 -1.59 11.02
C PHE A 158 6.33 -0.98 12.39
N LYS A 159 5.09 -0.84 12.86
CA LYS A 159 4.75 -0.43 14.21
C LYS A 159 3.74 -1.42 14.75
N SER A 160 4.02 -2.01 15.92
CA SER A 160 3.08 -2.91 16.59
C SER A 160 2.93 -2.53 18.06
N ASP A 161 1.72 -2.68 18.60
CA ASP A 161 1.44 -2.55 20.03
C ASP A 161 1.62 -3.94 20.68
N SER A 162 2.57 -4.04 21.60
CA SER A 162 2.84 -5.27 22.35
C SER A 162 2.14 -5.29 23.72
N GLY A 163 1.29 -4.31 24.02
CA GLY A 163 0.67 -4.13 25.35
C GLY A 163 1.53 -3.33 26.33
N ASP A 164 2.84 -3.36 26.21
CA ASP A 164 3.81 -2.60 27.00
C ASP A 164 4.29 -1.32 26.28
N GLY A 165 3.75 -1.05 25.11
CA GLY A 165 4.07 0.09 24.23
C GLY A 165 4.28 -0.32 22.78
N TYR A 166 4.48 0.70 21.95
CA TYR A 166 4.72 0.47 20.51
C TYR A 166 6.19 0.12 20.26
N SER A 167 6.42 -0.97 19.55
CA SER A 167 7.72 -1.24 18.92
C SER A 167 7.72 -0.68 17.49
N LYS A 168 8.87 -0.17 17.05
CA LYS A 168 9.07 0.31 15.68
C LYS A 168 10.26 -0.38 15.05
N THR A 169 10.08 -0.82 13.81
CA THR A 169 11.16 -1.30 12.96
C THR A 169 11.07 -0.61 11.60
N LYS A 170 12.18 -0.04 11.16
CA LYS A 170 12.31 0.54 9.82
C LYS A 170 13.37 -0.26 9.06
N TYR A 171 13.03 -0.64 7.83
CA TYR A 171 13.97 -1.16 6.85
C TYR A 171 14.07 -0.18 5.69
N HIS A 172 15.28 -0.02 5.16
CA HIS A 172 15.51 0.70 3.92
C HIS A 172 16.34 -0.20 3.01
N VAL A 173 15.90 -0.39 1.79
CA VAL A 173 16.48 -1.34 0.84
C VAL A 173 16.81 -0.60 -0.44
N ILE A 174 18.10 -0.54 -0.76
CA ILE A 174 18.59 0.02 -2.01
C ILE A 174 19.32 -1.05 -2.81
N LYS A 175 19.39 -0.86 -4.12
CA LYS A 175 20.18 -1.71 -5.00
C LYS A 175 21.56 -1.07 -5.22
N ASP A 176 22.62 -1.78 -4.82
CA ASP A 176 23.97 -1.29 -4.99
C ASP A 176 24.47 -1.46 -6.46
N LYS A 177 25.59 -0.82 -6.78
CA LYS A 177 26.24 -0.89 -8.10
C LYS A 177 26.66 -2.30 -8.54
N ASN A 178 26.68 -3.26 -7.63
CA ASN A 178 26.97 -4.67 -7.90
C ASN A 178 25.70 -5.51 -8.01
N ASN A 179 24.54 -4.87 -8.15
CA ASN A 179 23.23 -5.52 -8.25
C ASN A 179 22.81 -6.33 -7.00
N ARG A 180 23.42 -6.03 -5.83
CA ARG A 180 23.03 -6.59 -4.55
C ARG A 180 22.03 -5.66 -3.87
N LEU A 181 21.13 -6.20 -3.05
CA LEU A 181 20.26 -5.40 -2.20
C LEU A 181 21.02 -5.08 -0.89
N ARG A 182 21.23 -3.81 -0.63
CA ARG A 182 21.70 -3.34 0.67
C ARG A 182 20.49 -3.05 1.52
N VAL A 183 20.37 -3.73 2.64
CA VAL A 183 19.29 -3.55 3.62
C VAL A 183 19.88 -2.88 4.85
N THR A 184 19.41 -1.70 5.18
CA THR A 184 19.65 -1.07 6.47
C THR A 184 18.42 -1.24 7.34
N TYR A 185 18.60 -1.50 8.64
CA TYR A 185 17.49 -1.62 9.56
C TYR A 185 17.73 -0.82 10.84
N LYS A 186 16.63 -0.40 11.43
CA LYS A 186 16.60 0.28 12.72
C LYS A 186 15.38 -0.20 13.50
N THR A 187 15.63 -0.71 14.70
CA THR A 187 14.62 -1.01 15.72
C THR A 187 14.71 -0.01 16.86
N ASP A 188 13.91 -0.18 17.90
CA ASP A 188 14.00 0.64 19.13
C ASP A 188 15.31 0.42 19.89
N SER A 189 15.94 -0.75 19.74
CA SER A 189 17.13 -1.15 20.51
C SER A 189 18.41 -1.28 19.70
N GLU A 190 18.31 -1.47 18.38
CA GLU A 190 19.48 -1.76 17.53
C GLU A 190 19.34 -1.19 16.12
N ARG A 191 20.46 -1.11 15.44
CA ARG A 191 20.56 -0.76 14.02
C ARG A 191 21.68 -1.52 13.37
N GLY A 192 21.54 -1.81 12.09
CA GLY A 192 22.59 -2.50 11.33
C GLY A 192 22.30 -2.47 9.85
N SER A 193 23.16 -3.13 9.10
CA SER A 193 22.99 -3.32 7.67
C SER A 193 23.56 -4.66 7.23
N PHE A 194 22.99 -5.18 6.16
CA PHE A 194 23.44 -6.40 5.50
C PHE A 194 23.15 -6.34 4.01
N PHE A 195 23.86 -7.16 3.25
CA PHE A 195 23.61 -7.33 1.82
C PHE A 195 22.87 -8.63 1.56
N ILE A 196 21.98 -8.61 0.58
CA ILE A 196 21.38 -9.80 -0.01
C ILE A 196 21.85 -9.91 -1.44
N GLN A 197 22.52 -11.01 -1.76
CA GLN A 197 22.87 -11.36 -3.12
C GLN A 197 22.03 -12.55 -3.54
N GLN A 198 21.18 -12.37 -4.53
CA GLN A 198 20.38 -13.43 -5.11
C GLN A 198 21.21 -14.20 -6.15
N THR A 199 21.27 -15.51 -6.00
CA THR A 199 21.81 -16.44 -7.01
C THR A 199 20.67 -17.23 -7.65
N GLU A 200 20.95 -18.11 -8.59
CA GLU A 200 19.92 -18.96 -9.23
C GLU A 200 19.26 -19.94 -8.24
N THR A 201 19.92 -20.27 -7.14
CA THR A 201 19.49 -21.33 -6.22
C THR A 201 19.24 -20.87 -4.78
N GLU A 202 19.84 -19.74 -4.37
CA GLU A 202 19.80 -19.28 -2.97
C GLU A 202 19.98 -17.76 -2.84
N ASN A 203 19.63 -17.23 -1.66
CA ASN A 203 19.96 -15.87 -1.24
C ASN A 203 21.13 -15.93 -0.25
N ILE A 204 22.20 -15.20 -0.55
CA ILE A 204 23.37 -15.07 0.32
C ILE A 204 23.26 -13.78 1.12
N TYR A 205 23.35 -13.86 2.44
CA TYR A 205 23.31 -12.73 3.36
C TYR A 205 24.71 -12.42 3.87
N THR A 206 25.17 -11.18 3.76
CA THR A 206 26.46 -10.72 4.26
C THR A 206 26.28 -9.52 5.16
N TYR A 207 26.64 -9.63 6.42
CA TYR A 207 26.51 -8.56 7.42
C TYR A 207 27.72 -7.63 7.37
N GLU A 208 27.52 -6.31 7.44
CA GLU A 208 28.61 -5.31 7.39
C GLU A 208 29.53 -5.36 8.63
N ASN A 209 29.09 -5.95 9.73
CA ASN A 209 29.85 -6.04 10.98
C ASN A 209 30.69 -7.33 11.14
N GLY A 210 30.92 -8.06 10.07
CA GLY A 210 31.87 -9.19 10.05
C GLY A 210 31.39 -10.45 10.78
N TYR A 211 30.11 -10.60 11.01
CA TYR A 211 29.51 -11.87 11.40
C TYR A 211 29.00 -12.55 10.12
N GLU A 212 29.76 -13.49 9.60
CA GLU A 212 29.27 -14.48 8.64
C GLU A 212 28.61 -15.60 9.46
N GLU A 213 27.34 -15.84 9.23
CA GLU A 213 26.66 -17.09 9.57
C GLU A 213 26.22 -17.80 8.29
#